data_165b74beb80863147bf0160c2d0f5fdd
#
_entry.id   165b74beb80863147bf0160c2d0f5fdd
#
_cell.length_a   1.000
_cell.length_b   1.000
_cell.length_c   1.000
_cell.angle_alpha   90.00
_cell.angle_beta   90.00
_cell.angle_gamma   90.00
#
_symmetry.space_group_name_H-M   'P 1'
#
loop_
_entity.id
_entity.type
_entity.pdbx_description
1 polymer ?
#
loop_
_entity_poly.entity_id
_entity_poly.type
_entity_poly.pdbx_seq_one_letter_code
_entity_poly.pdbx_strand_id
1 'polypeptide(L)'
;MAADLKTADIGVYGLGTMGSALALNLAEQGFRVAVSNREADWIAPFLEEAGPLAGHLSGHATLEDFVDSIAQPRSILFMIPSGAPMDAMIDAVMPLLDEGDTIIDGGNADFHDTRRRAAAFDGTGRHFVGMGVSGGEAGARNGPSM
;
A
#
# COMPACT_ATOMS: atom_id res chain seq x y z
N MET A 1 -7.13 -16.88 16.56
CA MET A 1 -8.46 -16.59 16.08
C MET A 1 -8.43 -16.16 14.63
N ALA A 2 -9.50 -16.46 13.90
CA ALA A 2 -9.55 -16.13 12.48
C ALA A 2 -9.39 -14.62 12.24
N ALA A 3 -9.93 -13.79 13.12
CA ALA A 3 -9.81 -12.33 13.00
C ALA A 3 -8.35 -11.88 13.06
N ASP A 4 -7.58 -12.47 13.96
CA ASP A 4 -6.16 -12.12 14.12
C ASP A 4 -5.36 -12.51 12.89
N LEU A 5 -5.68 -13.65 12.29
CA LEU A 5 -4.99 -14.14 11.10
C LEU A 5 -5.26 -13.29 9.87
N LYS A 6 -6.36 -12.53 9.88
CA LYS A 6 -6.76 -11.69 8.75
C LYS A 6 -6.24 -10.26 8.83
N THR A 7 -5.72 -9.87 10.00
CA THR A 7 -5.29 -8.50 10.21
C THR A 7 -3.85 -8.33 9.73
N ALA A 8 -3.64 -7.44 8.78
CA ALA A 8 -2.32 -7.12 8.25
C ALA A 8 -1.70 -5.97 9.02
N ASP A 9 -0.37 -5.93 9.05
CA ASP A 9 0.38 -4.84 9.69
C ASP A 9 0.46 -3.61 8.79
N ILE A 10 0.45 -3.82 7.47
CA ILE A 10 0.57 -2.76 6.48
C ILE A 10 -0.12 -3.21 5.20
N GLY A 11 -0.59 -2.25 4.41
CA GLY A 11 -1.15 -2.54 3.09
C GLY A 11 -0.28 -1.99 1.98
N VAL A 12 -0.18 -2.73 0.87
CA VAL A 12 0.48 -2.28 -0.35
C VAL A 12 -0.54 -2.39 -1.50
N TYR A 13 -0.87 -1.25 -2.09
CA TYR A 13 -1.77 -1.19 -3.23
C TYR A 13 -0.97 -0.87 -4.49
N GLY A 14 -1.10 -1.71 -5.50
CA GLY A 14 -0.34 -1.59 -6.74
C GLY A 14 0.71 -2.66 -6.84
N LEU A 15 0.48 -3.66 -7.70
CA LEU A 15 1.35 -4.82 -7.84
C LEU A 15 2.15 -4.80 -9.14
N GLY A 16 2.54 -3.59 -9.55
CA GLY A 16 3.57 -3.45 -10.58
C GLY A 16 4.92 -3.87 -10.05
N THR A 17 5.97 -3.64 -10.83
CA THR A 17 7.32 -4.09 -10.48
C THR A 17 7.77 -3.63 -9.09
N MET A 18 7.62 -2.35 -8.79
CA MET A 18 8.08 -1.80 -7.51
C MET A 18 7.18 -2.21 -6.35
N GLY A 19 5.86 -2.17 -6.56
CA GLY A 19 4.92 -2.54 -5.50
C GLY A 19 5.04 -3.99 -5.11
N SER A 20 5.16 -4.88 -6.09
CA SER A 20 5.38 -6.30 -5.82
C SER A 20 6.67 -6.54 -5.04
N ALA A 21 7.76 -5.89 -5.46
CA ALA A 21 9.05 -6.04 -4.80
C ALA A 21 9.01 -5.56 -3.35
N LEU A 22 8.37 -4.41 -3.10
CA LEU A 22 8.25 -3.88 -1.75
C LEU A 22 7.38 -4.78 -0.85
N ALA A 23 6.28 -5.30 -1.39
CA ALA A 23 5.42 -6.20 -0.63
C ALA A 23 6.17 -7.46 -0.22
N LEU A 24 6.97 -8.04 -1.13
CA LEU A 24 7.78 -9.21 -0.82
C LEU A 24 8.86 -8.90 0.22
N ASN A 25 9.50 -7.73 0.11
CA ASN A 25 10.49 -7.31 1.09
C ASN A 25 9.89 -7.20 2.49
N LEU A 26 8.73 -6.56 2.60
CA LEU A 26 8.06 -6.42 3.89
C LEU A 26 7.67 -7.79 4.47
N ALA A 27 7.17 -8.69 3.63
CA ALA A 27 6.84 -10.05 4.07
C ALA A 27 8.06 -10.80 4.55
N GLU A 28 9.19 -10.63 3.88
CA GLU A 28 10.44 -11.26 4.26
C GLU A 28 10.96 -10.74 5.60
N GLN A 29 10.68 -9.48 5.91
CA GLN A 29 11.04 -8.89 7.20
C GLN A 29 10.13 -9.35 8.35
N GLY A 30 9.11 -10.13 8.05
CA GLY A 30 8.22 -10.68 9.06
C GLY A 30 6.89 -9.98 9.23
N PHE A 31 6.64 -8.91 8.44
CA PHE A 31 5.35 -8.21 8.49
C PHE A 31 4.29 -8.99 7.76
N ARG A 32 3.05 -8.88 8.24
CA ARG A 32 1.89 -9.35 7.51
C ARG A 32 1.41 -8.23 6.60
N VAL A 33 1.32 -8.51 5.31
CA VAL A 33 1.07 -7.50 4.29
C VAL A 33 -0.22 -7.82 3.55
N ALA A 34 -1.15 -6.88 3.56
CA ALA A 34 -2.32 -6.95 2.68
C ALA A 34 -1.95 -6.35 1.34
N VAL A 35 -2.34 -6.99 0.25
CA VAL A 35 -2.05 -6.50 -1.10
C VAL A 35 -3.33 -6.39 -1.90
N SER A 36 -3.36 -5.40 -2.80
CA SER A 36 -4.43 -5.24 -3.76
C SER A 36 -3.89 -4.57 -5.01
N ASN A 37 -4.68 -4.60 -6.07
CA ASN A 37 -4.30 -4.00 -7.35
C ASN A 37 -5.57 -3.62 -8.09
N ARG A 38 -5.47 -2.60 -8.95
CA ARG A 38 -6.62 -2.20 -9.76
C ARG A 38 -7.11 -3.37 -10.62
N GLU A 39 -6.18 -4.08 -11.25
CA GLU A 39 -6.47 -5.31 -11.97
C GLU A 39 -6.42 -6.46 -10.98
N ALA A 40 -7.56 -6.91 -10.51
CA ALA A 40 -7.65 -7.93 -9.47
C ALA A 40 -7.03 -9.28 -9.90
N ASP A 41 -7.00 -9.55 -11.18
CA ASP A 41 -6.41 -10.79 -11.69
C ASP A 41 -4.88 -10.85 -11.60
N TRP A 42 -4.23 -9.76 -11.21
CA TRP A 42 -2.79 -9.76 -10.92
C TRP A 42 -2.47 -10.34 -9.53
N ILE A 43 -3.46 -10.40 -8.65
CA ILE A 43 -3.24 -10.75 -7.24
C ILE A 43 -2.86 -12.22 -7.07
N ALA A 44 -3.63 -13.13 -7.67
CA ALA A 44 -3.35 -14.56 -7.54
C ALA A 44 -1.98 -14.96 -8.09
N PRO A 45 -1.58 -14.50 -9.29
CA PRO A 45 -0.22 -14.78 -9.76
C PRO A 45 0.87 -14.23 -8.85
N PHE A 46 0.66 -13.05 -8.26
CA PHE A 46 1.63 -12.48 -7.33
C PHE A 46 1.79 -13.38 -6.10
N LEU A 47 0.69 -13.83 -5.52
CA LEU A 47 0.74 -14.71 -4.34
C LEU A 47 1.41 -16.04 -4.66
N GLU A 48 1.18 -16.56 -5.86
CA GLU A 48 1.79 -17.80 -6.31
C GLU A 48 3.29 -17.65 -6.44
N GLU A 49 3.76 -16.55 -7.04
CA GLU A 49 5.18 -16.29 -7.19
C GLU A 49 5.87 -16.00 -5.85
N ALA A 50 5.13 -15.57 -4.85
CA ALA A 50 5.68 -15.29 -3.52
C ALA A 50 6.19 -16.57 -2.84
N GLY A 51 5.67 -17.73 -3.19
CA GLY A 51 6.12 -19.01 -2.65
C GLY A 51 6.03 -19.06 -1.13
N PRO A 52 7.16 -19.29 -0.43
CA PRO A 52 7.14 -19.38 1.04
C PRO A 52 6.66 -18.12 1.75
N LEU A 53 6.75 -16.95 1.11
CA LEU A 53 6.31 -15.70 1.71
C LEU A 53 4.80 -15.53 1.67
N ALA A 54 4.08 -16.35 0.91
CA ALA A 54 2.64 -16.21 0.76
C ALA A 54 1.89 -16.30 2.09
N GLY A 55 2.46 -16.98 3.08
CA GLY A 55 1.85 -17.06 4.42
C GLY A 55 1.79 -15.73 5.16
N HIS A 56 2.59 -14.77 4.74
CA HIS A 56 2.60 -13.42 5.30
C HIS A 56 1.81 -12.42 4.44
N LEU A 57 1.22 -12.88 3.35
CA LEU A 57 0.52 -12.01 2.39
C LEU A 57 -0.95 -12.38 2.35
N SER A 58 -1.81 -11.36 2.22
CA SER A 58 -3.22 -11.58 1.95
C SER A 58 -3.66 -10.70 0.79
N GLY A 59 -4.34 -11.31 -0.19
CA GLY A 59 -4.80 -10.61 -1.37
C GLY A 59 -6.26 -10.24 -1.27
N HIS A 60 -6.62 -9.04 -1.71
CA HIS A 60 -7.99 -8.54 -1.64
C HIS A 60 -8.36 -7.89 -2.97
N ALA A 61 -9.47 -8.32 -3.55
CA ALA A 61 -9.90 -7.86 -4.86
C ALA A 61 -10.56 -6.48 -4.82
N THR A 62 -11.15 -6.10 -3.69
CA THR A 62 -11.83 -4.81 -3.56
C THR A 62 -11.06 -3.89 -2.60
N LEU A 63 -11.20 -2.59 -2.81
CA LEU A 63 -10.55 -1.60 -1.95
C LEU A 63 -11.11 -1.69 -0.52
N GLU A 64 -12.39 -1.93 -0.38
CA GLU A 64 -13.05 -2.05 0.93
C GLU A 64 -12.47 -3.21 1.74
N ASP A 65 -12.39 -4.38 1.14
CA ASP A 65 -11.83 -5.56 1.81
C ASP A 65 -10.35 -5.36 2.13
N PHE A 66 -9.62 -4.73 1.22
CA PHE A 66 -8.21 -4.43 1.41
C PHE A 66 -8.00 -3.53 2.64
N VAL A 67 -8.71 -2.41 2.70
CA VAL A 67 -8.57 -1.47 3.83
C VAL A 67 -9.00 -2.15 5.14
N ASP A 68 -10.09 -2.89 5.11
CA ASP A 68 -10.64 -3.54 6.29
C ASP A 68 -9.69 -4.60 6.87
N SER A 69 -8.82 -5.18 6.05
CA SER A 69 -7.89 -6.21 6.48
C SER A 69 -6.68 -5.67 7.24
N ILE A 70 -6.49 -4.37 7.27
CA ILE A 70 -5.29 -3.74 7.84
C ILE A 70 -5.59 -3.26 9.26
N ALA A 71 -4.67 -3.54 10.19
CA ALA A 71 -4.82 -3.14 11.59
C ALA A 71 -4.75 -1.62 11.74
N GLN A 72 -5.62 -1.08 12.58
CA GLN A 72 -5.63 0.36 12.89
C GLN A 72 -4.62 0.69 13.98
N PRO A 73 -3.97 1.86 13.92
CA PRO A 73 -4.03 2.83 12.83
C PRO A 73 -3.34 2.27 11.57
N ARG A 74 -4.03 2.40 10.46
CA ARG A 74 -3.58 1.79 9.21
C ARG A 74 -2.45 2.57 8.57
N SER A 75 -1.52 1.84 7.94
CA SER A 75 -0.52 2.41 7.04
C SER A 75 -0.70 1.74 5.69
N ILE A 76 -0.96 2.51 4.66
CA ILE A 76 -1.22 1.98 3.33
C ILE A 76 -0.28 2.65 2.34
N LEU A 77 0.54 1.84 1.70
CA LEU A 77 1.48 2.30 0.67
C LEU A 77 0.83 2.13 -0.70
N PHE A 78 0.69 3.24 -1.42
CA PHE A 78 0.16 3.22 -2.78
C PHE A 78 1.30 3.36 -3.78
N MET A 79 1.50 2.32 -4.56
CA MET A 79 2.51 2.27 -5.62
C MET A 79 1.78 2.31 -6.97
N ILE A 80 1.14 3.42 -7.24
CA ILE A 80 0.36 3.65 -8.45
C ILE A 80 0.89 4.90 -9.17
N PRO A 81 0.56 5.07 -10.47
CA PRO A 81 1.02 6.27 -11.18
C PRO A 81 0.59 7.55 -10.45
N SER A 82 1.49 8.53 -10.41
CA SER A 82 1.19 9.82 -9.81
C SER A 82 0.25 10.63 -10.71
N GLY A 83 -0.30 11.72 -10.16
CA GLY A 83 -1.25 12.56 -10.89
C GLY A 83 -2.68 12.11 -10.68
N ALA A 84 -3.47 12.10 -11.76
CA ALA A 84 -4.89 11.79 -11.67
C ALA A 84 -5.22 10.42 -11.04
N PRO A 85 -4.48 9.34 -11.33
CA PRO A 85 -4.75 8.07 -10.65
C PRO A 85 -4.63 8.13 -9.14
N MET A 86 -3.64 8.86 -8.62
CA MET A 86 -3.47 9.01 -7.18
C MET A 86 -4.57 9.87 -6.58
N ASP A 87 -4.97 10.94 -7.25
CA ASP A 87 -6.07 11.79 -6.78
C ASP A 87 -7.39 11.00 -6.72
N ALA A 88 -7.66 10.20 -7.74
CA ALA A 88 -8.86 9.35 -7.76
C ALA A 88 -8.83 8.31 -6.65
N MET A 89 -7.67 7.75 -6.37
CA MET A 89 -7.51 6.77 -5.28
C MET A 89 -7.75 7.42 -3.92
N ILE A 90 -7.25 8.62 -3.71
CA ILE A 90 -7.48 9.34 -2.45
C ILE A 90 -8.99 9.54 -2.24
N ASP A 91 -9.70 9.97 -3.28
CA ASP A 91 -11.15 10.16 -3.20
C ASP A 91 -11.88 8.86 -2.87
N ALA A 92 -11.41 7.74 -3.40
CA ALA A 92 -12.04 6.44 -3.18
C ALA A 92 -11.73 5.88 -1.79
N VAL A 93 -10.53 6.09 -1.27
CA VAL A 93 -10.09 5.47 -0.02
C VAL A 93 -10.46 6.29 1.22
N MET A 94 -10.56 7.62 1.09
CA MET A 94 -10.83 8.48 2.25
C MET A 94 -12.06 8.08 3.05
N PRO A 95 -13.21 7.75 2.44
CA PRO A 95 -14.37 7.33 3.23
C PRO A 95 -14.17 6.03 3.99
N LEU A 96 -13.16 5.25 3.63
CA LEU A 96 -12.87 3.96 4.27
C LEU A 96 -11.87 4.09 5.41
N LEU A 97 -11.21 5.24 5.53
CA LEU A 97 -10.19 5.47 6.54
C LEU A 97 -10.79 5.97 7.84
N ASP A 98 -10.10 5.67 8.92
CA ASP A 98 -10.43 6.18 10.25
C ASP A 98 -9.35 7.13 10.73
N GLU A 99 -9.64 7.82 11.82
CA GLU A 99 -8.70 8.75 12.44
C GLU A 99 -7.42 8.01 12.83
N GLY A 100 -6.28 8.59 12.51
CA GLY A 100 -4.98 7.99 12.76
C GLY A 100 -4.40 7.22 11.59
N ASP A 101 -5.22 6.91 10.57
CA ASP A 101 -4.73 6.18 9.39
C ASP A 101 -3.83 7.07 8.53
N THR A 102 -2.85 6.45 7.88
CA THR A 102 -1.86 7.13 7.04
C THR A 102 -1.85 6.56 5.64
N ILE A 103 -1.90 7.45 4.66
CA ILE A 103 -1.69 7.13 3.24
C ILE A 103 -0.26 7.50 2.89
N ILE A 104 0.46 6.57 2.29
CA ILE A 104 1.83 6.79 1.83
C ILE A 104 1.84 6.72 0.31
N ASP A 105 2.22 7.82 -0.34
CA ASP A 105 2.33 7.87 -1.80
C ASP A 105 3.77 7.55 -2.19
N GLY A 106 3.99 6.34 -2.71
CA GLY A 106 5.31 5.90 -3.17
C GLY A 106 5.49 6.05 -4.67
N GLY A 107 4.55 6.71 -5.35
CA GLY A 107 4.51 6.82 -6.80
C GLY A 107 5.24 8.02 -7.36
N ASN A 108 6.34 8.44 -6.89
CA ASN A 108 7.20 9.47 -7.50
C ASN A 108 6.43 10.74 -7.94
N ALA A 109 5.62 11.27 -7.04
CA ALA A 109 4.77 12.43 -7.32
C ALA A 109 5.58 13.74 -7.36
N ASP A 110 5.03 14.73 -8.08
CA ASP A 110 5.54 16.09 -8.07
C ASP A 110 5.43 16.67 -6.65
N PHE A 111 6.45 17.44 -6.26
CA PHE A 111 6.50 18.06 -4.94
C PHE A 111 5.27 18.93 -4.63
N HIS A 112 4.81 19.69 -5.61
CA HIS A 112 3.63 20.57 -5.43
C HIS A 112 2.36 19.74 -5.22
N ASP A 113 2.22 18.63 -5.93
CA ASP A 113 1.08 17.73 -5.74
C ASP A 113 1.11 17.07 -4.36
N THR A 114 2.27 16.66 -3.89
CA THR A 114 2.42 16.08 -2.56
C THR A 114 2.00 17.07 -1.49
N ARG A 115 2.42 18.33 -1.61
CA ARG A 115 2.03 19.38 -0.65
C ARG A 115 0.53 19.64 -0.69
N ARG A 116 -0.05 19.70 -1.88
CA ARG A 116 -1.49 19.92 -2.05
C ARG A 116 -2.30 18.80 -1.40
N ARG A 117 -1.86 17.55 -1.61
CA ARG A 117 -2.54 16.37 -1.05
C ARG A 117 -2.42 16.34 0.46
N ALA A 118 -1.23 16.62 0.99
CA ALA A 118 -1.03 16.67 2.43
C ALA A 118 -1.92 17.73 3.08
N ALA A 119 -2.03 18.90 2.46
CA ALA A 119 -2.89 19.95 2.96
C ALA A 119 -4.36 19.54 2.99
N ALA A 120 -4.82 18.77 2.03
CA ALA A 120 -6.19 18.29 1.99
C ALA A 120 -6.51 17.33 3.15
N PHE A 121 -5.50 16.74 3.76
CA PHE A 121 -5.70 15.85 4.91
C PHE A 121 -5.71 16.59 6.25
N ASP A 122 -5.31 17.87 6.25
CA ASP A 122 -5.29 18.68 7.48
C ASP A 122 -6.69 18.76 8.08
N GLY A 123 -6.79 18.56 9.39
CA GLY A 123 -8.05 18.63 10.11
C GLY A 123 -8.92 17.39 9.97
N THR A 124 -8.51 16.39 9.22
CA THR A 124 -9.28 15.16 9.04
C THR A 124 -8.93 14.08 10.08
N GLY A 125 -7.82 14.26 10.80
CA GLY A 125 -7.29 13.22 11.69
C GLY A 125 -6.55 12.12 10.95
N ARG A 126 -6.48 12.19 9.63
CA ARG A 126 -5.78 11.24 8.78
C ARG A 126 -4.54 11.89 8.22
N HIS A 127 -3.55 11.08 7.83
CA HIS A 127 -2.24 11.59 7.44
C HIS A 127 -1.90 11.19 6.01
N PHE A 128 -1.16 12.06 5.33
CA PHE A 128 -0.66 11.81 3.99
C PHE A 128 0.83 12.08 3.96
N VAL A 129 1.60 11.12 3.43
CA VAL A 129 3.06 11.20 3.33
C VAL A 129 3.47 10.86 1.90
N GLY A 130 4.26 11.74 1.28
CA GLY A 130 4.93 11.42 0.03
C GLY A 130 6.26 10.77 0.33
N MET A 131 6.59 9.69 -0.37
CA MET A 131 7.81 8.94 -0.14
C MET A 131 8.52 8.64 -1.45
N GLY A 132 9.80 8.97 -1.52
CA GLY A 132 10.64 8.58 -2.65
C GLY A 132 11.21 7.19 -2.42
N VAL A 133 11.17 6.36 -3.46
CA VAL A 133 11.75 5.01 -3.40
C VAL A 133 12.80 4.93 -4.50
N SER A 134 14.03 4.61 -4.13
CA SER A 134 15.13 4.50 -5.07
C SER A 134 15.79 3.13 -5.03
N GLY A 135 16.60 2.82 -6.03
CA GLY A 135 17.27 1.52 -6.12
C GLY A 135 16.63 0.55 -7.11
N GLY A 136 15.57 0.97 -7.78
CA GLY A 136 14.86 0.13 -8.76
C GLY A 136 14.24 -1.10 -8.11
N GLU A 137 13.95 -2.10 -8.93
CA GLU A 137 13.31 -3.33 -8.47
C GLU A 137 14.15 -4.07 -7.43
N ALA A 138 15.45 -4.19 -7.67
CA ALA A 138 16.36 -4.89 -6.76
C ALA A 138 16.42 -4.18 -5.40
N GLY A 139 16.48 -2.86 -5.40
CA GLY A 139 16.45 -2.08 -4.17
C GLY A 139 15.15 -2.24 -3.42
N ALA A 140 14.02 -2.20 -4.12
CA ALA A 140 12.71 -2.36 -3.50
C ALA A 140 12.57 -3.75 -2.86
N ARG A 141 13.10 -4.78 -3.49
CA ARG A 141 13.02 -6.15 -2.97
C ARG A 141 13.98 -6.37 -1.81
N ASN A 142 15.12 -5.73 -1.81
CA ASN A 142 16.22 -6.01 -0.87
C ASN A 142 16.48 -4.89 0.14
N GLY A 143 15.69 -3.87 0.14
CA GLY A 143 15.82 -2.72 1.05
C GLY A 143 16.15 -1.44 0.30
N PRO A 144 15.14 -0.69 -0.16
CA PRO A 144 15.37 0.54 -0.91
C PRO A 144 15.78 1.69 0.00
N SER A 145 16.35 2.72 -0.60
CA SER A 145 16.52 4.02 0.03
C SER A 145 15.20 4.78 -0.06
N MET A 146 14.74 5.25 1.05
CA MET A 146 13.46 5.96 1.11
C MET A 146 13.58 7.26 1.89
#